data_af2ffd25c2b36b24feee51b53dca2295
#
_entry.id   af2ffd25c2b36b24feee51b53dca2295
#
_cell.length_a   1.000
_cell.length_b   1.000
_cell.length_c   1.000
_cell.angle_alpha   90.00
_cell.angle_beta   90.00
_cell.angle_gamma   90.00
#
_symmetry.space_group_name_H-M   'P 1'
#
loop_
_entity.id
_entity.type
_entity.pdbx_description
1 polymer ?
#
loop_
_entity_poly.entity_id
_entity_poly.type
_entity_poly.pdbx_seq_one_letter_code
_entity_poly.pdbx_strand_id
1 'polypeptide(L)'
;MTTASLITIGRILLIPVFVTVAIYYAHSVREHATDDRLRIAAIVIFTIASLSDAVDGWVARRFNQQSRLGAILDPLADKLLILAVLGVLCFSDWPVHLPLWFVVIAVSREVLSIAGAFLVDHLVGTVKIEPHFTGKLSTPLQLLTLGLAMLEAERLMLPVAILASIFAFTSGMIYIHEAWKQIQASGQHQPPSGPRA
;
A
#
# COMPACT_ATOMS: atom_id res chain seq x y z
N MET A 1 -7.31 19.50 14.76
CA MET A 1 -7.31 18.30 13.90
C MET A 1 -7.95 18.71 12.59
N THR A 2 -7.30 18.42 11.47
CA THR A 2 -7.89 18.73 10.15
C THR A 2 -8.85 17.61 9.74
N THR A 3 -9.81 17.92 8.87
CA THR A 3 -10.78 16.92 8.34
C THR A 3 -10.06 15.73 7.71
N ALA A 4 -8.95 15.97 6.99
CA ALA A 4 -8.11 14.91 6.43
C ALA A 4 -7.58 13.94 7.52
N SER A 5 -7.02 14.47 8.62
CA SER A 5 -6.52 13.61 9.72
C SER A 5 -7.62 12.76 10.38
N LEU A 6 -8.87 13.25 10.44
CA LEU A 6 -9.99 12.47 10.97
C LEU A 6 -10.35 11.29 10.07
N ILE A 7 -10.30 11.49 8.76
CA ILE A 7 -10.59 10.42 7.78
C ILE A 7 -9.50 9.34 7.85
N THR A 8 -8.22 9.73 7.96
CA THR A 8 -7.10 8.77 8.13
C THR A 8 -7.24 7.96 9.42
N ILE A 9 -7.58 8.59 10.55
CA ILE A 9 -7.84 7.89 11.82
C ILE A 9 -9.03 6.93 11.65
N GLY A 10 -10.11 7.37 11.01
CA GLY A 10 -11.26 6.52 10.68
C GLY A 10 -10.85 5.28 9.88
N ARG A 11 -9.97 5.43 8.87
CA ARG A 11 -9.43 4.32 8.09
C ARG A 11 -8.64 3.35 8.96
N ILE A 12 -7.76 3.85 9.81
CA ILE A 12 -6.98 3.00 10.74
C ILE A 12 -7.91 2.20 11.66
N LEU A 13 -9.01 2.78 12.12
CA LEU A 13 -10.00 2.07 12.93
C LEU A 13 -10.84 1.06 12.11
N LEU A 14 -11.05 1.30 10.82
CA LEU A 14 -11.74 0.36 9.93
C LEU A 14 -10.91 -0.89 9.63
N ILE A 15 -9.57 -0.83 9.66
CA ILE A 15 -8.72 -1.99 9.39
C ILE A 15 -8.99 -3.16 10.34
N PRO A 16 -8.95 -3.01 11.68
CA PRO A 16 -9.26 -4.12 12.58
C PRO A 16 -10.71 -4.60 12.46
N VAL A 17 -11.66 -3.72 12.15
CA VAL A 17 -13.05 -4.11 11.88
C VAL A 17 -13.13 -4.97 10.62
N PHE A 18 -12.45 -4.57 9.55
CA PHE A 18 -12.30 -5.35 8.33
C PHE A 18 -11.74 -6.74 8.61
N VAL A 19 -10.58 -6.80 9.29
CA VAL A 19 -9.91 -8.08 9.61
C VAL A 19 -10.84 -8.99 10.40
N THR A 20 -11.53 -8.46 11.40
CA THR A 20 -12.47 -9.23 12.21
C THR A 20 -13.60 -9.81 11.34
N VAL A 21 -14.29 -8.98 10.57
CA VAL A 21 -15.40 -9.44 9.71
C VAL A 21 -14.93 -10.45 8.67
N ALA A 22 -13.77 -10.22 8.07
CA ALA A 22 -13.20 -11.09 7.05
C ALA A 22 -12.78 -12.46 7.63
N ILE A 23 -12.22 -12.51 8.85
CA ILE A 23 -11.90 -13.77 9.55
C ILE A 23 -13.17 -14.52 9.91
N TYR A 24 -14.23 -13.85 10.38
CA TYR A 24 -15.52 -14.49 10.66
C TYR A 24 -16.15 -15.09 9.39
N TYR A 25 -16.04 -14.38 8.24
CA TYR A 25 -16.45 -14.95 6.95
C TYR A 25 -15.65 -16.21 6.62
N ALA A 26 -14.33 -16.16 6.68
CA ALA A 26 -13.48 -17.30 6.40
C ALA A 26 -13.79 -18.50 7.32
N HIS A 27 -14.07 -18.24 8.59
CA HIS A 27 -14.50 -19.26 9.54
C HIS A 27 -15.84 -19.88 9.14
N SER A 28 -16.81 -19.07 8.70
CA SER A 28 -18.11 -19.60 8.20
C SER A 28 -17.95 -20.48 6.96
N VAL A 29 -17.00 -20.15 6.09
CA VAL A 29 -16.64 -20.99 4.92
C VAL A 29 -16.09 -22.35 5.38
N ARG A 30 -15.18 -22.35 6.34
CA ARG A 30 -14.57 -23.55 6.91
C ARG A 30 -15.60 -24.48 7.56
N GLU A 31 -16.63 -23.92 8.20
CA GLU A 31 -17.72 -24.69 8.83
C GLU A 31 -18.82 -25.13 7.86
N HIS A 32 -18.63 -24.90 6.54
CA HIS A 32 -19.64 -25.18 5.50
C HIS A 32 -20.97 -24.42 5.73
N ALA A 33 -20.95 -23.34 6.50
CA ALA A 33 -22.09 -22.48 6.80
C ALA A 33 -21.85 -21.06 6.27
N THR A 34 -21.50 -20.94 4.99
CA THR A 34 -21.09 -19.69 4.34
C THR A 34 -22.10 -18.57 4.56
N ASP A 35 -21.69 -17.49 5.20
CA ASP A 35 -22.49 -16.28 5.39
C ASP A 35 -22.06 -15.14 4.43
N ASP A 36 -22.77 -15.05 3.31
CA ASP A 36 -22.53 -14.02 2.30
C ASP A 36 -22.67 -12.58 2.83
N ARG A 37 -23.37 -12.35 3.93
CA ARG A 37 -23.50 -11.03 4.55
C ARG A 37 -22.16 -10.57 5.12
N LEU A 38 -21.40 -11.47 5.73
CA LEU A 38 -20.06 -11.19 6.24
C LEU A 38 -19.10 -10.85 5.09
N ARG A 39 -19.18 -11.58 3.96
CA ARG A 39 -18.42 -11.30 2.75
C ARG A 39 -18.71 -9.90 2.23
N ILE A 40 -19.98 -9.59 2.03
CA ILE A 40 -20.42 -8.28 1.54
C ILE A 40 -19.98 -7.18 2.51
N ALA A 41 -20.13 -7.37 3.82
CA ALA A 41 -19.68 -6.42 4.81
C ALA A 41 -18.15 -6.18 4.73
N ALA A 42 -17.34 -7.23 4.60
CA ALA A 42 -15.90 -7.10 4.42
C ALA A 42 -15.55 -6.31 3.16
N ILE A 43 -16.20 -6.61 2.02
CA ILE A 43 -15.99 -5.90 0.74
C ILE A 43 -16.39 -4.42 0.87
N VAL A 44 -17.51 -4.11 1.51
CA VAL A 44 -17.95 -2.73 1.73
C VAL A 44 -16.95 -1.96 2.59
N ILE A 45 -16.49 -2.55 3.71
CA ILE A 45 -15.51 -1.92 4.60
C ILE A 45 -14.19 -1.67 3.84
N PHE A 46 -13.70 -2.68 3.09
CA PHE A 46 -12.51 -2.53 2.25
C PHE A 46 -12.65 -1.43 1.21
N THR A 47 -13.79 -1.37 0.53
CA THR A 47 -14.06 -0.36 -0.50
C THR A 47 -14.11 1.04 0.10
N ILE A 48 -14.79 1.21 1.24
CA ILE A 48 -14.83 2.50 1.96
C ILE A 48 -13.41 2.90 2.39
N ALA A 49 -12.65 1.99 2.98
CA ALA A 49 -11.29 2.27 3.43
C ALA A 49 -10.35 2.65 2.26
N SER A 50 -10.45 1.94 1.12
CA SER A 50 -9.66 2.22 -0.08
C SER A 50 -10.02 3.54 -0.75
N LEU A 51 -11.33 3.86 -0.85
CA LEU A 51 -11.80 5.10 -1.45
C LEU A 51 -11.52 6.32 -0.56
N SER A 52 -11.56 6.15 0.76
CA SER A 52 -11.25 7.22 1.71
C SER A 52 -9.89 7.83 1.43
N ASP A 53 -8.87 7.03 1.05
CA ASP A 53 -7.54 7.52 0.69
C ASP A 53 -7.56 8.47 -0.53
N ALA A 54 -8.28 8.09 -1.57
CA ALA A 54 -8.42 8.93 -2.76
C ALA A 54 -9.13 10.26 -2.43
N VAL A 55 -10.13 10.21 -1.55
CA VAL A 55 -10.90 11.39 -1.10
C VAL A 55 -10.02 12.30 -0.24
N ASP A 56 -9.27 11.75 0.73
CA ASP A 56 -8.38 12.52 1.60
C ASP A 56 -7.32 13.26 0.81
N GLY A 57 -6.65 12.57 -0.10
CA GLY A 57 -5.65 13.16 -0.97
C GLY A 57 -6.23 14.29 -1.85
N TRP A 58 -7.47 14.15 -2.30
CA TRP A 58 -8.16 15.19 -3.06
C TRP A 58 -8.55 16.39 -2.18
N VAL A 59 -9.15 16.13 -1.00
CA VAL A 59 -9.55 17.17 -0.03
C VAL A 59 -8.34 17.95 0.46
N ALA A 60 -7.26 17.27 0.86
CA ALA A 60 -6.03 17.89 1.34
C ALA A 60 -5.43 18.85 0.30
N ARG A 61 -5.40 18.44 -0.99
CA ARG A 61 -4.92 19.29 -2.09
C ARG A 61 -5.86 20.47 -2.38
N ARG A 62 -7.18 20.26 -2.32
CA ARG A 62 -8.17 21.28 -2.65
C ARG A 62 -8.26 22.37 -1.60
N PHE A 63 -8.12 22.03 -0.32
CA PHE A 63 -8.32 22.94 0.81
C PHE A 63 -7.01 23.38 1.49
N ASN A 64 -5.86 22.96 0.96
CA ASN A 64 -4.53 23.28 1.51
C ASN A 64 -4.38 22.96 3.01
N GLN A 65 -5.06 21.92 3.48
CA GLN A 65 -5.11 21.50 4.88
C GLN A 65 -4.17 20.30 5.12
N GLN A 66 -2.87 20.52 4.99
CA GLN A 66 -1.88 19.49 5.33
C GLN A 66 -1.51 19.59 6.80
N SER A 67 -1.80 18.55 7.58
CA SER A 67 -1.29 18.42 8.95
C SER A 67 -0.03 17.57 8.97
N ARG A 68 0.93 17.88 9.88
CA ARG A 68 2.13 17.05 10.07
C ARG A 68 1.79 15.60 10.43
N LEU A 69 0.76 15.40 11.24
CA LEU A 69 0.27 14.06 11.62
C LEU A 69 -0.34 13.31 10.43
N GLY A 70 -1.18 13.97 9.62
CA GLY A 70 -1.75 13.37 8.41
C GLY A 70 -0.67 12.90 7.44
N ALA A 71 0.32 13.74 7.16
CA ALA A 71 1.40 13.41 6.23
C ALA A 71 2.20 12.13 6.59
N ILE A 72 2.22 11.75 7.88
CA ILE A 72 2.88 10.52 8.37
C ILE A 72 1.88 9.35 8.41
N LEU A 73 0.64 9.61 8.87
CA LEU A 73 -0.36 8.57 9.06
C LEU A 73 -0.98 8.08 7.76
N ASP A 74 -1.12 8.94 6.74
CA ASP A 74 -1.71 8.58 5.45
C ASP A 74 -0.96 7.44 4.74
N PRO A 75 0.39 7.54 4.50
CA PRO A 75 1.12 6.44 3.89
C PRO A 75 1.15 5.17 4.73
N LEU A 76 1.06 5.30 6.07
CA LEU A 76 1.04 4.16 6.97
C LEU A 76 -0.31 3.43 6.91
N ALA A 77 -1.42 4.17 6.94
CA ALA A 77 -2.77 3.62 6.90
C ALA A 77 -3.02 2.85 5.58
N ASP A 78 -2.58 3.42 4.43
CA ASP A 78 -2.69 2.77 3.12
C ASP A 78 -1.96 1.42 3.08
N LYS A 79 -0.72 1.40 3.56
CA LYS A 79 0.08 0.17 3.62
C LYS A 79 -0.48 -0.86 4.59
N LEU A 80 -0.97 -0.43 5.75
CA LEU A 80 -1.61 -1.32 6.72
C LEU A 80 -2.86 -1.96 6.16
N LEU A 81 -3.68 -1.24 5.39
CA LEU A 81 -4.86 -1.80 4.73
C LEU A 81 -4.46 -2.90 3.74
N ILE A 82 -3.50 -2.63 2.85
CA ILE A 82 -3.04 -3.61 1.87
C ILE A 82 -2.50 -4.87 2.56
N LEU A 83 -1.64 -4.70 3.57
CA LEU A 83 -1.06 -5.81 4.32
C LEU A 83 -2.11 -6.61 5.09
N ALA A 84 -3.12 -5.94 5.66
CA ALA A 84 -4.21 -6.59 6.36
C ALA A 84 -5.04 -7.48 5.41
N VAL A 85 -5.40 -6.96 4.23
CA VAL A 85 -6.15 -7.72 3.22
C VAL A 85 -5.33 -8.88 2.68
N LEU A 86 -4.05 -8.65 2.34
CA LEU A 86 -3.12 -9.72 1.93
C LEU A 86 -3.03 -10.80 3.01
N GLY A 87 -2.87 -10.41 4.27
CA GLY A 87 -2.79 -11.34 5.39
C GLY A 87 -4.06 -12.19 5.52
N VAL A 88 -5.23 -11.58 5.47
CA VAL A 88 -6.50 -12.31 5.51
C VAL A 88 -6.61 -13.28 4.34
N LEU A 89 -6.43 -12.82 3.10
CA LEU A 89 -6.57 -13.66 1.90
C LEU A 89 -5.51 -14.78 1.79
N CYS A 90 -4.37 -14.65 2.46
CA CYS A 90 -3.32 -15.66 2.45
C CYS A 90 -3.42 -16.68 3.58
N PHE A 91 -3.88 -16.26 4.77
CA PHE A 91 -3.80 -17.07 5.97
C PHE A 91 -5.16 -17.51 6.51
N SER A 92 -6.28 -17.12 5.87
CA SER A 92 -7.61 -17.56 6.24
C SER A 92 -8.19 -18.50 5.17
N ASP A 93 -9.28 -19.18 5.52
CA ASP A 93 -10.00 -20.10 4.63
C ASP A 93 -10.89 -19.35 3.62
N TRP A 94 -10.35 -18.27 3.02
CA TRP A 94 -11.06 -17.56 1.95
C TRP A 94 -11.13 -18.42 0.69
N PRO A 95 -12.29 -18.49 -0.02
CA PRO A 95 -12.47 -19.41 -1.15
C PRO A 95 -11.49 -19.20 -2.30
N VAL A 96 -11.07 -17.96 -2.55
CA VAL A 96 -10.11 -17.61 -3.59
C VAL A 96 -8.76 -17.30 -2.98
N HIS A 97 -7.75 -18.06 -3.37
CA HIS A 97 -6.37 -17.87 -2.93
C HIS A 97 -5.60 -16.98 -3.91
N LEU A 98 -4.87 -16.02 -3.35
CA LEU A 98 -3.94 -15.21 -4.14
C LEU A 98 -2.75 -16.05 -4.60
N PRO A 99 -2.28 -15.90 -5.85
CA PRO A 99 -1.05 -16.53 -6.28
C PRO A 99 0.13 -16.08 -5.42
N LEU A 100 0.94 -17.03 -4.94
CA LEU A 100 2.06 -16.74 -4.03
C LEU A 100 3.05 -15.73 -4.62
N TRP A 101 3.32 -15.81 -5.93
CA TRP A 101 4.18 -14.84 -6.60
C TRP A 101 3.65 -13.40 -6.52
N PHE A 102 2.31 -13.21 -6.62
CA PHE A 102 1.70 -11.88 -6.47
C PHE A 102 1.88 -11.35 -5.04
N VAL A 103 1.65 -12.20 -4.04
CA VAL A 103 1.82 -11.83 -2.62
C VAL A 103 3.25 -11.41 -2.33
N VAL A 104 4.23 -12.18 -2.80
CA VAL A 104 5.66 -11.88 -2.62
C VAL A 104 6.03 -10.55 -3.27
N ILE A 105 5.58 -10.30 -4.51
CA ILE A 105 5.84 -9.04 -5.21
C ILE A 105 5.17 -7.86 -4.49
N ALA A 106 3.90 -8.03 -4.07
CA ALA A 106 3.15 -7.01 -3.38
C ALA A 106 3.80 -6.61 -2.05
N VAL A 107 4.13 -7.59 -1.20
CA VAL A 107 4.79 -7.35 0.10
C VAL A 107 6.18 -6.75 -0.10
N SER A 108 6.98 -7.30 -1.02
CA SER A 108 8.33 -6.78 -1.32
C SER A 108 8.28 -5.31 -1.73
N ARG A 109 7.30 -4.93 -2.57
CA ARG A 109 7.09 -3.54 -2.98
C ARG A 109 6.78 -2.62 -1.80
N GLU A 110 5.90 -3.05 -0.88
CA GLU A 110 5.56 -2.23 0.29
C GLU A 110 6.77 -2.06 1.21
N VAL A 111 7.53 -3.13 1.44
CA VAL A 111 8.77 -3.10 2.24
C VAL A 111 9.81 -2.19 1.58
N LEU A 112 10.06 -2.33 0.28
CA LEU A 112 11.02 -1.49 -0.46
C LEU A 112 10.61 -0.02 -0.45
N SER A 113 9.32 0.28 -0.55
CA SER A 113 8.82 1.65 -0.49
C SER A 113 9.04 2.29 0.88
N ILE A 114 8.83 1.53 1.98
CA ILE A 114 9.08 2.01 3.35
C ILE A 114 10.59 2.16 3.58
N ALA A 115 11.37 1.13 3.26
CA ALA A 115 12.81 1.13 3.44
C ALA A 115 13.49 2.23 2.61
N GLY A 116 13.04 2.42 1.35
CA GLY A 116 13.55 3.47 0.48
C GLY A 116 13.27 4.87 1.02
N ALA A 117 12.06 5.13 1.51
CA ALA A 117 11.72 6.41 2.11
C ALA A 117 12.58 6.69 3.36
N PHE A 118 12.75 5.69 4.23
CA PHE A 118 13.56 5.81 5.44
C PHE A 118 15.05 6.02 5.13
N LEU A 119 15.58 5.26 4.16
CA LEU A 119 17.00 5.33 3.79
C LEU A 119 17.36 6.70 3.19
N VAL A 120 16.49 7.23 2.35
CA VAL A 120 16.68 8.53 1.71
C VAL A 120 16.63 9.66 2.73
N ASP A 121 15.67 9.62 3.66
CA ASP A 121 15.55 10.63 4.72
C ASP A 121 16.80 10.65 5.63
N HIS A 122 17.37 9.47 5.91
CA HIS A 122 18.50 9.32 6.85
C HIS A 122 19.88 9.58 6.23
N LEU A 123 20.10 9.20 4.95
CA LEU A 123 21.42 9.25 4.32
C LEU A 123 21.69 10.52 3.50
N VAL A 124 20.66 11.11 2.92
CA VAL A 124 20.84 12.17 1.90
C VAL A 124 20.18 13.49 2.31
N GLY A 125 19.43 13.53 3.42
CA GLY A 125 18.63 14.71 3.78
C GLY A 125 17.46 14.89 2.81
N THR A 126 16.96 16.12 2.66
CA THR A 126 15.75 16.42 1.87
C THR A 126 15.95 16.16 0.37
N VAL A 127 15.87 14.89 -0.04
CA VAL A 127 15.83 14.50 -1.45
C VAL A 127 14.41 14.50 -1.94
N LYS A 128 14.15 15.26 -2.99
CA LYS A 128 12.89 15.19 -3.74
C LYS A 128 12.90 13.95 -4.61
N ILE A 129 12.31 12.86 -4.11
CA ILE A 129 11.96 11.72 -4.96
C ILE A 129 10.73 12.12 -5.76
N GLU A 130 10.88 12.33 -7.06
CA GLU A 130 9.73 12.56 -7.93
C GLU A 130 8.95 11.26 -8.11
N PRO A 131 7.65 11.25 -7.74
CA PRO A 131 6.85 10.03 -7.84
C PRO A 131 6.60 9.67 -9.30
N HIS A 132 7.22 8.58 -9.78
CA HIS A 132 7.01 8.07 -11.13
C HIS A 132 5.57 7.58 -11.34
N PHE A 133 5.08 7.77 -12.57
CA PHE A 133 3.73 7.37 -12.98
C PHE A 133 3.47 5.85 -12.76
N THR A 134 4.48 5.01 -12.96
CA THR A 134 4.40 3.55 -12.74
C THR A 134 4.03 3.20 -11.31
N GLY A 135 4.59 3.89 -10.32
CA GLY A 135 4.26 3.71 -8.90
C GLY A 135 2.83 4.13 -8.57
N LYS A 136 2.32 5.19 -9.23
CA LYS A 136 0.94 5.67 -9.03
C LYS A 136 -0.11 4.70 -9.57
N LEU A 137 0.22 3.89 -10.58
CA LEU A 137 -0.71 2.95 -11.19
C LEU A 137 -0.67 1.57 -10.50
N SER A 138 0.45 1.18 -9.90
CA SER A 138 0.59 -0.12 -9.27
C SER A 138 -0.30 -0.29 -8.02
N THR A 139 -0.46 0.73 -7.18
CA THR A 139 -1.32 0.67 -5.97
C THR A 139 -2.79 0.45 -6.31
N PRO A 140 -3.45 1.23 -7.19
CA PRO A 140 -4.85 0.97 -7.55
C PRO A 140 -5.05 -0.39 -8.23
N LEU A 141 -4.10 -0.87 -9.04
CA LEU A 141 -4.18 -2.20 -9.64
C LEU A 141 -4.06 -3.30 -8.57
N GLN A 142 -3.22 -3.11 -7.57
CA GLN A 142 -3.09 -4.02 -6.44
C GLN A 142 -4.37 -4.07 -5.61
N LEU A 143 -4.95 -2.91 -5.27
CA LEU A 143 -6.24 -2.83 -4.57
C LEU A 143 -7.37 -3.47 -5.39
N LEU A 144 -7.38 -3.27 -6.71
CA LEU A 144 -8.35 -3.91 -7.60
C LEU A 144 -8.19 -5.43 -7.60
N THR A 145 -6.95 -5.94 -7.62
CA THR A 145 -6.68 -7.39 -7.52
C THR A 145 -7.25 -7.97 -6.23
N LEU A 146 -7.01 -7.29 -5.10
CA LEU A 146 -7.51 -7.71 -3.78
C LEU A 146 -9.04 -7.69 -3.74
N GLY A 147 -9.67 -6.63 -4.27
CA GLY A 147 -11.12 -6.53 -4.38
C GLY A 147 -11.73 -7.65 -5.24
N LEU A 148 -11.10 -7.98 -6.38
CA LEU A 148 -11.54 -9.08 -7.25
C LEU A 148 -11.39 -10.46 -6.57
N ALA A 149 -10.35 -10.66 -5.77
CA ALA A 149 -10.18 -11.85 -4.96
C ALA A 149 -11.30 -11.98 -3.91
N MET A 150 -11.66 -10.88 -3.24
CA MET A 150 -12.75 -10.85 -2.28
C MET A 150 -14.13 -11.07 -2.94
N LEU A 151 -14.30 -10.63 -4.17
CA LEU A 151 -15.49 -10.88 -5.01
C LEU A 151 -15.52 -12.29 -5.61
N GLU A 152 -14.50 -13.11 -5.37
CA GLU A 152 -14.34 -14.45 -5.95
C GLU A 152 -14.32 -14.47 -7.48
N ALA A 153 -13.89 -13.35 -8.09
CA ALA A 153 -13.82 -13.17 -9.52
C ALA A 153 -12.45 -13.62 -10.10
N GLU A 154 -12.11 -14.90 -9.94
CA GLU A 154 -10.80 -15.46 -10.31
C GLU A 154 -10.38 -15.15 -11.76
N ARG A 155 -11.32 -15.22 -12.69
CA ARG A 155 -11.04 -14.98 -14.12
C ARG A 155 -10.53 -13.57 -14.39
N LEU A 156 -11.00 -12.60 -13.64
CA LEU A 156 -10.59 -11.19 -13.75
C LEU A 156 -9.42 -10.87 -12.84
N MET A 157 -9.32 -11.53 -11.69
CA MET A 157 -8.27 -11.33 -10.71
C MET A 157 -6.88 -11.63 -11.29
N LEU A 158 -6.71 -12.76 -11.98
CA LEU A 158 -5.41 -13.21 -12.47
C LEU A 158 -4.75 -12.24 -13.48
N PRO A 159 -5.43 -11.79 -14.56
CA PRO A 159 -4.83 -10.82 -15.48
C PRO A 159 -4.54 -9.48 -14.80
N VAL A 160 -5.37 -9.02 -13.87
CA VAL A 160 -5.13 -7.78 -13.13
C VAL A 160 -3.94 -7.95 -12.17
N ALA A 161 -3.80 -9.11 -11.51
CA ALA A 161 -2.65 -9.42 -10.67
C ALA A 161 -1.33 -9.40 -11.47
N ILE A 162 -1.32 -9.97 -12.68
CA ILE A 162 -0.15 -9.93 -13.56
C ILE A 162 0.19 -8.48 -13.91
N LEU A 163 -0.79 -7.71 -14.31
CA LEU A 163 -0.59 -6.30 -14.66
C LEU A 163 -0.07 -5.49 -13.47
N ALA A 164 -0.69 -5.65 -12.30
CA ALA A 164 -0.25 -5.02 -11.05
C ALA A 164 1.20 -5.36 -10.72
N SER A 165 1.59 -6.62 -10.90
CA SER A 165 2.95 -7.10 -10.63
C SER A 165 3.98 -6.53 -11.59
N ILE A 166 3.66 -6.40 -12.89
CA ILE A 166 4.53 -5.76 -13.88
C ILE A 166 4.78 -4.29 -13.49
N PHE A 167 3.73 -3.53 -13.15
CA PHE A 167 3.88 -2.15 -12.71
C PHE A 167 4.61 -2.03 -11.37
N ALA A 168 4.39 -2.95 -10.44
CA ALA A 168 5.10 -2.99 -9.16
C ALA A 168 6.60 -3.25 -9.36
N PHE A 169 6.95 -4.23 -10.19
CA PHE A 169 8.34 -4.58 -10.48
C PHE A 169 9.08 -3.45 -11.21
N THR A 170 8.48 -2.89 -12.26
CA THR A 170 9.07 -1.77 -13.01
C THR A 170 9.26 -0.55 -12.11
N SER A 171 8.30 -0.24 -11.24
CA SER A 171 8.43 0.84 -10.25
C SER A 171 9.59 0.58 -9.29
N GLY A 172 9.70 -0.64 -8.76
CA GLY A 172 10.79 -1.03 -7.86
C GLY A 172 12.18 -0.88 -8.51
N MET A 173 12.33 -1.31 -9.76
CA MET A 173 13.58 -1.15 -10.51
C MET A 173 13.97 0.31 -10.72
N ILE A 174 13.00 1.17 -11.01
CA ILE A 174 13.24 2.61 -11.15
C ILE A 174 13.71 3.22 -9.82
N TYR A 175 13.05 2.88 -8.70
CA TYR A 175 13.48 3.36 -7.38
C TYR A 175 14.90 2.94 -7.01
N ILE A 176 15.27 1.68 -7.27
CA ILE A 176 16.63 1.18 -7.02
C ILE A 176 17.64 1.95 -7.87
N HIS A 177 17.33 2.15 -9.16
CA HIS A 177 18.22 2.86 -10.07
C HIS A 177 18.43 4.33 -9.67
N GLU A 178 17.39 5.02 -9.24
CA GLU A 178 17.47 6.41 -8.77
C GLU A 178 18.22 6.53 -7.45
N ALA A 179 17.95 5.64 -6.51
CA ALA A 179 18.67 5.59 -5.24
C ALA A 179 20.17 5.38 -5.49
N TRP A 180 20.54 4.47 -6.40
CA TRP A 180 21.92 4.22 -6.78
C TRP A 180 22.60 5.45 -7.38
N LYS A 181 21.94 6.16 -8.32
CA LYS A 181 22.46 7.39 -8.90
C LYS A 181 22.72 8.47 -7.85
N GLN A 182 21.83 8.62 -6.89
CA GLN A 182 21.94 9.63 -5.84
C GLN A 182 23.09 9.32 -4.89
N ILE A 183 23.30 8.07 -4.53
CA ILE A 183 24.44 7.63 -3.69
C ILE A 183 25.75 7.92 -4.41
N GLN A 184 25.86 7.65 -5.71
CA GLN A 184 27.06 7.97 -6.48
C GLN A 184 27.33 9.48 -6.58
N ALA A 185 26.29 10.28 -6.76
CA ALA A 185 26.42 11.74 -6.83
C ALA A 185 26.87 12.36 -5.48
N SER A 186 26.37 11.82 -4.36
CA SER A 186 26.76 12.27 -3.02
C SER A 186 28.20 11.91 -2.66
N GLY A 187 28.71 10.79 -3.15
CA GLY A 187 30.12 10.38 -2.96
C GLY A 187 31.13 11.25 -3.71
N GLN A 188 30.71 11.98 -4.75
CA GLN A 188 31.59 12.86 -5.54
C GLN A 188 31.70 14.29 -4.97
N HIS A 189 30.87 14.66 -4.00
CA HIS A 189 30.84 16.00 -3.41
C HIS A 189 31.53 16.10 -2.04
N GLN A 190 32.39 15.16 -1.64
CA GLN A 190 33.27 15.38 -0.51
C GLN A 190 34.37 16.36 -0.95
N PRO A 191 34.42 17.60 -0.40
CA PRO A 191 35.52 18.52 -0.68
C PRO A 191 36.81 17.88 -0.16
N PRO A 192 37.96 18.06 -0.87
CA PRO A 192 39.22 17.55 -0.43
C PRO A 192 39.52 18.10 0.97
N SER A 193 39.78 17.19 1.92
CA SER A 193 40.29 17.52 3.24
C SER A 193 41.60 18.28 3.08
N GLY A 194 41.54 19.61 3.07
CA GLY A 194 42.72 20.45 3.07
C GLY A 194 43.56 20.18 4.32
N PRO A 195 44.92 20.22 4.22
CA PRO A 195 45.76 19.98 5.35
C PRO A 195 45.52 20.99 6.45
N ARG A 196 45.22 20.54 7.67
CA ARG A 196 45.22 21.36 8.86
C ARG A 196 46.67 21.80 9.10
N ALA A 197 46.94 23.09 8.90
CA ALA A 197 48.17 23.72 9.34
C ALA A 197 48.09 24.12 10.81
#